data_bc2b28e93a1b2268d244c38dad621c36
#
_entry.id   bc2b28e93a1b2268d244c38dad621c36
#
_cell.length_a   1.000
_cell.length_b   1.000
_cell.length_c   1.000
_cell.angle_alpha   90.00
_cell.angle_beta   90.00
_cell.angle_gamma   90.00
#
_symmetry.space_group_name_H-M   'P 1'
#
loop_
_entity.id
_entity.type
_entity.pdbx_description
1 polymer ?
#
loop_
_entity_poly.entity_id
_entity_poly.type
_entity_poly.pdbx_seq_one_letter_code
_entity_poly.pdbx_strand_id
1 'polypeptide(L)'
;MKVALGIGCDRGTPLATLERAVDEALAVAGLDRRQVAGLGSITLKADEPALLALAAQQGWPLRFYPAAQLAEVAVPNPSETVRRHTGTPSVSEAAALLAAGTTEAAALCVEKHRLRGDDGRHATVSVARVMPRTAIPPCVASTDPNRRFTVAEREAVQSLMQVRRDMRHFSAGTQIADDVRARLQSALLAAPSVGLMQPLRVLRITAPALRDRLAAAVDAERMRTAQAMGSRAAEFLALKVEGVRECAELWALVLAPDDGTLFGRRTLASEMAWCSAGAAVQNLWLAARAEHLGLGWVSL
;
A
#
# COMPACT_ATOMS: atom_id res chain seq x y z
N MET A 1 -5.27 18.01 -10.51
CA MET A 1 -5.42 16.54 -10.43
C MET A 1 -4.08 15.91 -10.81
N LYS A 2 -3.59 14.91 -10.07
CA LYS A 2 -2.40 14.13 -10.44
C LYS A 2 -2.83 12.79 -11.03
N VAL A 3 -2.06 12.28 -11.99
CA VAL A 3 -2.33 11.02 -12.67
C VAL A 3 -1.10 10.13 -12.70
N ALA A 4 -1.29 8.83 -12.81
CA ALA A 4 -0.25 7.85 -13.12
C ALA A 4 -0.52 7.24 -14.48
N LEU A 5 0.54 6.94 -15.20
CA LEU A 5 0.48 6.32 -16.51
C LEU A 5 0.85 4.84 -16.42
N GLY A 6 0.14 4.00 -17.13
CA GLY A 6 0.54 2.62 -17.37
C GLY A 6 0.89 2.45 -18.85
N ILE A 7 2.06 1.89 -19.12
CA ILE A 7 2.57 1.75 -20.49
C ILE A 7 2.82 0.29 -20.82
N GLY A 8 2.23 -0.16 -21.93
CA GLY A 8 2.59 -1.40 -22.61
C GLY A 8 3.12 -1.06 -24.02
N CYS A 9 4.16 -1.72 -24.46
CA CYS A 9 4.73 -1.51 -25.78
C CYS A 9 5.33 -2.79 -26.36
N ASP A 10 5.53 -2.81 -27.68
CA ASP A 10 6.34 -3.86 -28.32
C ASP A 10 7.80 -3.71 -27.93
N ARG A 11 8.60 -4.77 -28.02
CA ARG A 11 10.02 -4.69 -27.70
C ARG A 11 10.75 -3.84 -28.74
N GLY A 12 11.60 -2.93 -28.25
CA GLY A 12 12.35 -2.01 -29.10
C GLY A 12 11.50 -0.87 -29.72
N THR A 13 10.34 -0.56 -29.15
CA THR A 13 9.54 0.61 -29.56
C THR A 13 10.35 1.89 -29.39
N PRO A 14 10.44 2.76 -30.42
CA PRO A 14 11.18 4.01 -30.33
C PRO A 14 10.65 4.94 -29.23
N LEU A 15 11.55 5.72 -28.61
CA LEU A 15 11.18 6.71 -27.62
C LEU A 15 10.14 7.70 -28.14
N ALA A 16 10.34 8.21 -29.37
CA ALA A 16 9.40 9.14 -30.01
C ALA A 16 7.97 8.59 -30.11
N THR A 17 7.83 7.26 -30.34
CA THR A 17 6.52 6.61 -30.36
C THR A 17 5.89 6.58 -28.96
N LEU A 18 6.67 6.31 -27.90
CA LEU A 18 6.17 6.37 -26.53
C LEU A 18 5.78 7.79 -26.11
N GLU A 19 6.60 8.79 -26.45
CA GLU A 19 6.32 10.20 -26.15
C GLU A 19 5.01 10.65 -26.82
N ARG A 20 4.84 10.33 -28.12
CA ARG A 20 3.62 10.65 -28.85
C ARG A 20 2.40 9.95 -28.24
N ALA A 21 2.52 8.67 -27.90
CA ALA A 21 1.43 7.92 -27.28
C ALA A 21 1.02 8.50 -25.91
N VAL A 22 1.99 8.96 -25.12
CA VAL A 22 1.75 9.63 -23.84
C VAL A 22 1.06 10.98 -24.04
N ASP A 23 1.55 11.81 -24.97
CA ASP A 23 0.97 13.13 -25.24
C ASP A 23 -0.48 13.02 -25.74
N GLU A 24 -0.74 12.09 -26.66
CA GLU A 24 -2.09 11.84 -27.17
C GLU A 24 -3.03 11.32 -26.06
N ALA A 25 -2.56 10.40 -25.22
CA ALA A 25 -3.36 9.89 -24.09
C ALA A 25 -3.67 10.99 -23.07
N LEU A 26 -2.71 11.85 -22.76
CA LEU A 26 -2.89 12.98 -21.85
C LEU A 26 -3.84 14.02 -22.47
N ALA A 27 -3.73 14.32 -23.77
CA ALA A 27 -4.62 15.22 -24.47
C ALA A 27 -6.09 14.74 -24.45
N VAL A 28 -6.33 13.43 -24.65
CA VAL A 28 -7.66 12.81 -24.51
C VAL A 28 -8.26 13.06 -23.12
N ALA A 29 -7.43 13.04 -22.07
CA ALA A 29 -7.86 13.31 -20.71
C ALA A 29 -7.94 14.81 -20.35
N GLY A 30 -7.55 15.72 -21.25
CA GLY A 30 -7.43 17.16 -20.98
C GLY A 30 -6.32 17.49 -19.98
N LEU A 31 -5.24 16.73 -19.98
CA LEU A 31 -4.13 16.80 -19.03
C LEU A 31 -2.80 17.11 -19.72
N ASP A 32 -1.81 17.50 -18.96
CA ASP A 32 -0.44 17.71 -19.43
C ASP A 32 0.60 16.89 -18.62
N ARG A 33 1.84 16.83 -19.12
CA ARG A 33 2.94 16.07 -18.51
C ARG A 33 3.24 16.48 -17.07
N ARG A 34 2.97 17.73 -16.64
CA ARG A 34 3.20 18.22 -15.27
C ARG A 34 2.27 17.58 -14.25
N GLN A 35 1.17 16.99 -14.70
CA GLN A 35 0.20 16.32 -13.87
C GLN A 35 0.55 14.84 -13.63
N VAL A 36 1.51 14.30 -14.37
CA VAL A 36 1.97 12.91 -14.22
C VAL A 36 2.81 12.78 -12.94
N ALA A 37 2.39 11.88 -12.07
CA ALA A 37 3.06 11.57 -10.81
C ALA A 37 3.96 10.33 -10.89
N GLY A 38 3.85 9.51 -11.94
CA GLY A 38 4.68 8.33 -12.15
C GLY A 38 4.18 7.43 -13.26
N LEU A 39 5.02 6.45 -13.59
CA LEU A 39 4.79 5.44 -14.62
C LEU A 39 4.71 4.04 -14.01
N GLY A 40 3.90 3.18 -14.62
CA GLY A 40 3.88 1.76 -14.35
C GLY A 40 4.03 0.93 -15.63
N SER A 41 4.71 -0.21 -15.55
CA SER A 41 4.76 -1.21 -16.61
C SER A 41 4.94 -2.62 -16.04
N ILE A 42 5.05 -3.62 -16.90
CA ILE A 42 5.31 -5.00 -16.50
C ILE A 42 6.82 -5.26 -16.35
N THR A 43 7.21 -6.14 -15.42
CA THR A 43 8.62 -6.53 -15.20
C THR A 43 9.32 -7.07 -16.44
N LEU A 44 8.58 -7.67 -17.39
CA LEU A 44 9.09 -8.10 -18.68
C LEU A 44 9.67 -6.97 -19.56
N LYS A 45 9.41 -5.71 -19.19
CA LYS A 45 9.86 -4.47 -19.85
C LYS A 45 10.85 -3.66 -19.01
N ALA A 46 11.41 -4.26 -17.95
CA ALA A 46 12.34 -3.55 -17.07
C ALA A 46 13.66 -3.15 -17.76
N ASP A 47 14.00 -3.82 -18.85
CA ASP A 47 15.15 -3.57 -19.70
C ASP A 47 14.83 -2.79 -21.00
N GLU A 48 13.60 -2.24 -21.13
CA GLU A 48 13.18 -1.54 -22.35
C GLU A 48 13.75 -0.11 -22.39
N PRO A 49 14.72 0.19 -23.30
CA PRO A 49 15.48 1.44 -23.24
C PRO A 49 14.60 2.69 -23.40
N ALA A 50 13.59 2.64 -24.27
CA ALA A 50 12.70 3.78 -24.52
C ALA A 50 11.85 4.12 -23.30
N LEU A 51 11.42 3.10 -22.52
CA LEU A 51 10.64 3.30 -21.31
C LEU A 51 11.48 3.93 -20.20
N LEU A 52 12.71 3.44 -20.04
CA LEU A 52 13.68 3.98 -19.09
C LEU A 52 14.06 5.43 -19.44
N ALA A 53 14.32 5.70 -20.74
CA ALA A 53 14.63 7.03 -21.23
C ALA A 53 13.49 8.02 -21.00
N LEU A 54 12.25 7.64 -21.31
CA LEU A 54 11.06 8.47 -21.08
C LEU A 54 10.93 8.85 -19.60
N ALA A 55 11.05 7.87 -18.71
CA ALA A 55 10.97 8.11 -17.28
C ALA A 55 12.07 9.06 -16.78
N ALA A 56 13.31 8.85 -17.22
CA ALA A 56 14.47 9.67 -16.85
C ALA A 56 14.34 11.11 -17.35
N GLN A 57 13.98 11.31 -18.62
CA GLN A 57 13.83 12.64 -19.23
C GLN A 57 12.76 13.49 -18.54
N GLN A 58 11.67 12.84 -18.10
CA GLN A 58 10.55 13.53 -17.45
C GLN A 58 10.69 13.61 -15.92
N GLY A 59 11.70 12.92 -15.33
CA GLY A 59 11.85 12.82 -13.88
C GLY A 59 10.69 12.06 -13.21
N TRP A 60 10.03 11.16 -13.95
CA TRP A 60 8.89 10.40 -13.42
C TRP A 60 9.36 9.12 -12.75
N PRO A 61 8.91 8.82 -11.50
CA PRO A 61 9.14 7.53 -10.88
C PRO A 61 8.55 6.41 -11.75
N LEU A 62 9.38 5.40 -12.09
CA LEU A 62 8.97 4.25 -12.90
C LEU A 62 8.93 3.01 -12.02
N ARG A 63 7.80 2.29 -12.05
CA ARG A 63 7.58 1.04 -11.30
C ARG A 63 7.27 -0.10 -12.25
N PHE A 64 7.87 -1.26 -11.99
CA PHE A 64 7.57 -2.48 -12.72
C PHE A 64 6.83 -3.46 -11.83
N TYR A 65 5.75 -4.04 -12.36
CA TYR A 65 4.88 -4.97 -11.66
C TYR A 65 5.00 -6.37 -12.25
N PRO A 66 5.06 -7.43 -11.43
CA PRO A 66 5.00 -8.81 -11.90
C PRO A 66 3.67 -9.09 -12.63
N ALA A 67 3.71 -9.97 -13.63
CA ALA A 67 2.52 -10.37 -14.39
C ALA A 67 1.39 -10.88 -13.48
N ALA A 68 1.72 -11.65 -12.45
CA ALA A 68 0.75 -12.15 -11.48
C ALA A 68 0.01 -11.02 -10.75
N GLN A 69 0.72 -9.95 -10.35
CA GLN A 69 0.11 -8.79 -9.70
C GLN A 69 -0.79 -8.00 -10.65
N LEU A 70 -0.38 -7.84 -11.91
CA LEU A 70 -1.20 -7.18 -12.93
C LEU A 70 -2.45 -8.00 -13.28
N ALA A 71 -2.37 -9.33 -13.22
CA ALA A 71 -3.49 -10.22 -13.52
C ALA A 71 -4.60 -10.18 -12.46
N GLU A 72 -4.28 -9.77 -11.22
CA GLU A 72 -5.26 -9.62 -10.13
C GLU A 72 -6.11 -8.34 -10.26
N VAL A 73 -5.70 -7.39 -11.12
CA VAL A 73 -6.42 -6.14 -11.32
C VAL A 73 -7.53 -6.31 -12.35
N ALA A 74 -8.76 -6.06 -11.95
CA ALA A 74 -9.89 -6.03 -12.88
C ALA A 74 -9.76 -4.84 -13.84
N VAL A 75 -9.73 -5.11 -15.13
CA VAL A 75 -9.53 -4.11 -16.19
C VAL A 75 -10.72 -4.10 -17.15
N PRO A 76 -11.14 -2.91 -17.66
CA PRO A 76 -12.28 -2.81 -18.55
C PRO A 76 -12.04 -3.42 -19.94
N ASN A 77 -10.77 -3.43 -20.43
CA ASN A 77 -10.45 -3.91 -21.78
C ASN A 77 -9.46 -5.10 -21.78
N PRO A 78 -9.87 -6.28 -21.29
CA PRO A 78 -9.03 -7.45 -21.30
C PRO A 78 -8.70 -7.90 -22.73
N SER A 79 -7.48 -8.43 -22.94
CA SER A 79 -7.01 -8.91 -24.25
C SER A 79 -6.39 -10.30 -24.10
N GLU A 80 -6.96 -11.27 -24.78
CA GLU A 80 -6.43 -12.64 -24.82
C GLU A 80 -5.06 -12.72 -25.48
N THR A 81 -4.79 -11.87 -26.47
CA THR A 81 -3.47 -11.79 -27.10
C THR A 81 -2.42 -11.33 -26.09
N VAL A 82 -2.72 -10.28 -25.32
CA VAL A 82 -1.81 -9.80 -24.26
C VAL A 82 -1.65 -10.85 -23.19
N ARG A 83 -2.72 -11.52 -22.78
CA ARG A 83 -2.67 -12.59 -21.76
C ARG A 83 -1.75 -13.72 -22.17
N ARG A 84 -1.79 -14.18 -23.43
CA ARG A 84 -0.90 -15.24 -23.93
C ARG A 84 0.57 -14.85 -23.89
N HIS A 85 0.90 -13.60 -24.17
CA HIS A 85 2.29 -13.13 -24.22
C HIS A 85 2.85 -12.67 -22.89
N THR A 86 2.01 -12.14 -21.99
CA THR A 86 2.48 -11.47 -20.77
C THR A 86 1.93 -12.08 -19.48
N GLY A 87 0.96 -12.99 -19.56
CA GLY A 87 0.30 -13.58 -18.39
C GLY A 87 -0.72 -12.67 -17.70
N THR A 88 -0.99 -11.48 -18.26
CA THR A 88 -1.97 -10.53 -17.71
C THR A 88 -2.95 -10.06 -18.77
N PRO A 89 -4.24 -9.80 -18.43
CA PRO A 89 -5.25 -9.37 -19.40
C PRO A 89 -4.98 -7.97 -19.98
N SER A 90 -4.28 -7.10 -19.25
CA SER A 90 -3.88 -5.77 -19.76
C SER A 90 -2.69 -5.24 -18.95
N VAL A 91 -1.60 -4.91 -19.63
CA VAL A 91 -0.43 -4.29 -18.99
C VAL A 91 -0.71 -2.83 -18.66
N SER A 92 -1.17 -2.02 -19.64
CA SER A 92 -1.29 -0.58 -19.45
C SER A 92 -2.34 -0.20 -18.41
N GLU A 93 -3.55 -0.77 -18.48
CA GLU A 93 -4.62 -0.45 -17.54
C GLU A 93 -4.27 -0.87 -16.10
N ALA A 94 -3.84 -2.13 -15.93
CA ALA A 94 -3.47 -2.64 -14.61
C ALA A 94 -2.28 -1.88 -14.01
N ALA A 95 -1.25 -1.58 -14.81
CA ALA A 95 -0.09 -0.84 -14.34
C ALA A 95 -0.43 0.63 -14.02
N ALA A 96 -1.33 1.28 -14.77
CA ALA A 96 -1.81 2.63 -14.45
C ALA A 96 -2.53 2.67 -13.11
N LEU A 97 -3.44 1.73 -12.87
CA LEU A 97 -4.18 1.62 -11.63
C LEU A 97 -3.25 1.38 -10.43
N LEU A 98 -2.34 0.41 -10.54
CA LEU A 98 -1.38 0.13 -9.47
C LEU A 98 -0.43 1.31 -9.21
N ALA A 99 0.04 2.00 -10.26
CA ALA A 99 0.87 3.20 -10.13
C ALA A 99 0.10 4.37 -9.50
N ALA A 100 -1.22 4.44 -9.72
CA ALA A 100 -2.12 5.41 -9.11
C ALA A 100 -2.48 5.07 -7.64
N GLY A 101 -2.08 3.88 -7.14
CA GLY A 101 -2.36 3.43 -5.78
C GLY A 101 -3.78 2.89 -5.58
N THR A 102 -4.42 2.37 -6.63
CA THR A 102 -5.78 1.81 -6.59
C THR A 102 -5.91 0.58 -7.49
N THR A 103 -6.98 -0.19 -7.32
CA THR A 103 -7.39 -1.26 -8.25
C THR A 103 -8.76 -0.99 -8.87
N GLU A 104 -9.35 0.18 -8.58
CA GLU A 104 -10.69 0.57 -9.01
C GLU A 104 -10.65 1.06 -10.46
N ALA A 105 -11.30 0.37 -11.39
CA ALA A 105 -11.36 0.73 -12.80
C ALA A 105 -11.93 2.14 -13.04
N ALA A 106 -12.82 2.61 -12.18
CA ALA A 106 -13.38 3.97 -12.24
C ALA A 106 -12.34 5.10 -12.08
N ALA A 107 -11.12 4.78 -11.63
CA ALA A 107 -10.02 5.73 -11.57
C ALA A 107 -9.35 5.96 -12.93
N LEU A 108 -9.60 5.12 -13.95
CA LEU A 108 -9.07 5.34 -15.29
C LEU A 108 -9.74 6.56 -15.96
N CYS A 109 -8.92 7.55 -16.29
CA CYS A 109 -9.33 8.69 -17.10
C CYS A 109 -9.24 8.37 -18.59
N VAL A 110 -8.27 7.53 -18.98
CA VAL A 110 -8.11 6.94 -20.28
C VAL A 110 -7.85 5.45 -20.10
N GLU A 111 -8.78 4.63 -20.53
CA GLU A 111 -8.68 3.19 -20.34
C GLU A 111 -7.55 2.60 -21.19
N LYS A 112 -7.53 2.90 -22.48
CA LYS A 112 -6.58 2.29 -23.40
C LYS A 112 -6.37 3.12 -24.66
N HIS A 113 -5.40 4.02 -24.66
CA HIS A 113 -4.96 4.70 -25.87
C HIS A 113 -3.92 3.84 -26.59
N ARG A 114 -4.13 3.57 -27.87
CA ARG A 114 -3.24 2.75 -28.70
C ARG A 114 -2.65 3.59 -29.83
N LEU A 115 -1.34 3.53 -29.96
CA LEU A 115 -0.61 4.18 -31.05
C LEU A 115 0.24 3.15 -31.79
N ARG A 116 0.20 3.20 -33.11
CA ARG A 116 1.15 2.50 -33.98
C ARG A 116 2.21 3.49 -34.45
N GLY A 117 3.47 3.19 -34.18
CA GLY A 117 4.61 3.97 -34.66
C GLY A 117 4.85 3.79 -36.15
N ASP A 118 5.67 4.65 -36.71
CA ASP A 118 6.02 4.64 -38.16
C ASP A 118 6.84 3.39 -38.53
N ASP A 119 7.49 2.80 -37.54
CA ASP A 119 8.20 1.50 -37.63
C ASP A 119 7.29 0.28 -37.49
N GLY A 120 5.98 0.50 -37.34
CA GLY A 120 4.96 -0.53 -37.20
C GLY A 120 4.78 -1.08 -35.78
N ARG A 121 5.62 -0.69 -34.82
CA ARG A 121 5.50 -1.11 -33.41
C ARG A 121 4.40 -0.36 -32.69
N HIS A 122 3.84 -1.01 -31.67
CA HIS A 122 2.71 -0.48 -30.93
C HIS A 122 3.13 -0.01 -29.54
N ALA A 123 2.51 1.10 -29.12
CA ALA A 123 2.48 1.56 -27.74
C ALA A 123 1.04 1.65 -27.25
N THR A 124 0.80 1.34 -26.00
CA THR A 124 -0.50 1.44 -25.35
C THR A 124 -0.32 2.21 -24.04
N VAL A 125 -1.08 3.26 -23.85
CA VAL A 125 -1.03 4.11 -22.64
C VAL A 125 -2.41 4.14 -22.01
N SER A 126 -2.45 3.93 -20.70
CA SER A 126 -3.62 4.14 -19.86
C SER A 126 -3.31 5.22 -18.83
N VAL A 127 -4.28 6.04 -18.51
CA VAL A 127 -4.15 7.16 -17.57
C VAL A 127 -5.10 6.92 -16.40
N ALA A 128 -4.58 6.78 -15.21
CA ALA A 128 -5.36 6.63 -14.00
C ALA A 128 -5.20 7.84 -13.08
N ARG A 129 -6.30 8.31 -12.52
CA ARG A 129 -6.28 9.35 -11.49
C ARG A 129 -5.55 8.81 -10.27
N VAL A 130 -4.47 9.47 -9.85
CA VAL A 130 -3.87 9.21 -8.56
C VAL A 130 -4.93 9.54 -7.52
N MET A 131 -5.43 8.50 -6.86
CA MET A 131 -6.30 8.73 -5.74
C MET A 131 -5.47 9.53 -4.72
N PRO A 132 -5.96 10.69 -4.28
CA PRO A 132 -5.31 11.33 -3.17
C PRO A 132 -5.20 10.23 -2.11
N ARG A 133 -3.98 9.93 -1.64
CA ARG A 133 -3.85 9.25 -0.35
C ARG A 133 -4.81 10.02 0.53
N THR A 134 -5.89 9.36 0.93
CA THR A 134 -6.94 10.02 1.71
C THR A 134 -6.19 10.75 2.80
N ALA A 135 -6.11 12.08 2.68
CA ALA A 135 -5.54 12.88 3.75
C ALA A 135 -6.48 12.56 4.89
N ILE A 136 -6.00 11.72 5.80
CA ILE A 136 -6.75 11.36 7.00
C ILE A 136 -7.01 12.69 7.63
N PRO A 137 -8.28 13.09 7.78
CA PRO A 137 -8.57 14.40 8.37
C PRO A 137 -7.83 14.41 9.69
N PRO A 138 -7.01 15.42 9.97
CA PRO A 138 -6.37 15.52 11.25
C PRO A 138 -7.48 15.40 12.30
N CYS A 139 -7.31 14.48 13.24
CA CYS A 139 -8.18 14.45 14.40
C CYS A 139 -8.11 15.86 15.02
N VAL A 140 -9.20 16.64 14.94
CA VAL A 140 -9.21 18.07 15.27
C VAL A 140 -9.27 18.23 16.79
N ALA A 141 -8.23 17.75 17.44
CA ALA A 141 -7.82 18.34 18.71
C ALA A 141 -6.90 19.51 18.38
N SER A 142 -6.96 20.59 19.15
CA SER A 142 -6.09 21.75 18.99
C SER A 142 -4.66 21.32 18.61
N THR A 143 -4.16 21.80 17.47
CA THR A 143 -2.79 21.60 17.03
C THR A 143 -1.79 22.54 17.70
N ASP A 144 -2.26 23.33 18.69
CA ASP A 144 -1.39 24.20 19.47
C ASP A 144 -0.39 23.35 20.28
N PRO A 145 0.91 23.40 19.96
CA PRO A 145 1.93 22.62 20.68
C PRO A 145 2.10 23.05 22.13
N ASN A 146 1.62 24.25 22.48
CA ASN A 146 1.71 24.81 23.84
C ASN A 146 0.44 24.56 24.66
N ARG A 147 -0.55 23.87 24.09
CA ARG A 147 -1.79 23.55 24.79
C ARG A 147 -1.49 22.77 26.08
N ARG A 148 -2.06 23.22 27.19
CA ARG A 148 -2.03 22.49 28.45
C ARG A 148 -3.21 21.54 28.56
N PHE A 149 -2.94 20.33 28.98
CA PHE A 149 -3.97 19.33 29.21
C PHE A 149 -4.59 19.48 30.60
N THR A 150 -5.90 19.35 30.69
CA THR A 150 -6.66 19.31 31.95
C THR A 150 -6.29 18.07 32.75
N VAL A 151 -6.67 18.02 34.02
CA VAL A 151 -6.49 16.84 34.88
C VAL A 151 -7.19 15.64 34.28
N ALA A 152 -8.46 15.79 33.87
CA ALA A 152 -9.24 14.70 33.30
C ALA A 152 -8.63 14.12 32.00
N GLU A 153 -8.09 14.97 31.11
CA GLU A 153 -7.42 14.51 29.90
C GLU A 153 -6.13 13.71 30.21
N ARG A 154 -5.36 14.15 31.20
CA ARG A 154 -4.16 13.42 31.65
C ARG A 154 -4.52 12.06 32.27
N GLU A 155 -5.56 12.03 33.10
CA GLU A 155 -6.05 10.80 33.74
C GLU A 155 -6.61 9.82 32.68
N ALA A 156 -7.31 10.32 31.66
CA ALA A 156 -7.79 9.49 30.54
C ALA A 156 -6.64 8.83 29.78
N VAL A 157 -5.57 9.58 29.46
CA VAL A 157 -4.39 9.03 28.80
C VAL A 157 -3.71 7.97 29.67
N GLN A 158 -3.52 8.23 30.97
CA GLN A 158 -2.93 7.25 31.91
C GLN A 158 -3.78 5.99 31.99
N SER A 159 -5.10 6.14 32.08
CA SER A 159 -6.03 5.01 32.11
C SER A 159 -5.94 4.17 30.85
N LEU A 160 -5.91 4.79 29.65
CA LEU A 160 -5.76 4.08 28.37
C LEU A 160 -4.48 3.23 28.35
N MET A 161 -3.35 3.80 28.80
CA MET A 161 -2.09 3.06 28.86
C MET A 161 -2.17 1.84 29.78
N GLN A 162 -2.84 1.98 30.93
CA GLN A 162 -2.96 0.90 31.92
C GLN A 162 -3.93 -0.20 31.51
N VAL A 163 -5.06 0.16 30.85
CA VAL A 163 -6.12 -0.81 30.50
C VAL A 163 -5.94 -1.43 29.13
N ARG A 164 -4.98 -0.96 28.33
CA ARG A 164 -4.65 -1.57 27.03
C ARG A 164 -4.23 -3.02 27.24
N ARG A 165 -4.77 -3.93 26.42
CA ARG A 165 -4.37 -5.35 26.37
C ARG A 165 -4.19 -5.78 24.93
N ASP A 166 -3.37 -6.80 24.72
CA ASP A 166 -3.31 -7.54 23.46
C ASP A 166 -4.50 -8.49 23.40
N MET A 167 -5.30 -8.35 22.35
CA MET A 167 -6.55 -9.10 22.19
C MET A 167 -6.37 -10.18 21.13
N ARG A 168 -6.87 -11.38 21.41
CA ARG A 168 -6.82 -12.53 20.49
C ARG A 168 -8.20 -13.07 20.16
N HIS A 169 -9.23 -12.63 20.89
CA HIS A 169 -10.62 -13.01 20.66
C HIS A 169 -11.39 -11.81 20.12
N PHE A 170 -12.02 -11.99 18.98
CA PHE A 170 -12.81 -10.95 18.31
C PHE A 170 -14.21 -11.45 18.02
N SER A 171 -15.19 -10.54 17.97
CA SER A 171 -16.55 -10.85 17.58
C SER A 171 -16.64 -10.91 16.07
N ALA A 172 -16.92 -12.10 15.53
CA ALA A 172 -17.11 -12.28 14.09
C ALA A 172 -18.27 -11.43 13.57
N GLY A 173 -18.17 -10.97 12.32
CA GLY A 173 -19.20 -10.16 11.66
C GLY A 173 -19.26 -8.69 12.10
N THR A 174 -18.43 -8.26 13.05
CA THR A 174 -18.31 -6.85 13.43
C THR A 174 -17.76 -6.03 12.25
N GLN A 175 -18.29 -4.83 12.06
CA GLN A 175 -17.78 -3.86 11.09
C GLN A 175 -17.30 -2.61 11.82
N ILE A 176 -16.22 -2.03 11.32
CA ILE A 176 -15.68 -0.75 11.82
C ILE A 176 -16.11 0.35 10.85
N ALA A 177 -16.77 1.39 11.39
CA ALA A 177 -17.20 2.55 10.61
C ALA A 177 -16.00 3.28 9.99
N ASP A 178 -16.21 3.92 8.84
CA ASP A 178 -15.14 4.56 8.08
C ASP A 178 -14.48 5.72 8.83
N ASP A 179 -15.23 6.48 9.61
CA ASP A 179 -14.73 7.57 10.44
C ASP A 179 -13.87 7.05 11.61
N VAL A 180 -14.24 5.93 12.24
CA VAL A 180 -13.41 5.25 13.25
C VAL A 180 -12.11 4.77 12.61
N ARG A 181 -12.20 4.12 11.45
CA ARG A 181 -11.02 3.66 10.69
C ARG A 181 -10.10 4.83 10.34
N ALA A 182 -10.64 5.96 9.92
CA ALA A 182 -9.88 7.17 9.64
C ALA A 182 -9.14 7.69 10.89
N ARG A 183 -9.79 7.69 12.07
CA ARG A 183 -9.14 8.08 13.33
C ARG A 183 -8.00 7.13 13.72
N LEU A 184 -8.18 5.82 13.53
CA LEU A 184 -7.14 4.82 13.77
C LEU A 184 -5.93 5.03 12.85
N GLN A 185 -6.16 5.30 11.57
CA GLN A 185 -5.09 5.61 10.63
C GLN A 185 -4.39 6.94 10.98
N SER A 186 -5.14 7.95 11.42
CA SER A 186 -4.58 9.22 11.88
C SER A 186 -3.64 9.03 13.08
N ALA A 187 -4.01 8.18 14.02
CA ALA A 187 -3.17 7.85 15.17
C ALA A 187 -1.83 7.23 14.77
N LEU A 188 -1.81 6.33 13.77
CA LEU A 188 -0.58 5.79 13.20
C LEU A 188 0.33 6.89 12.63
N LEU A 189 -0.24 7.83 11.89
CA LEU A 189 0.50 8.90 11.24
C LEU A 189 0.99 9.99 12.22
N ALA A 190 0.33 10.13 13.36
CA ALA A 190 0.74 11.05 14.42
C ALA A 190 1.96 10.58 15.23
N ALA A 191 2.40 9.33 15.01
CA ALA A 191 3.57 8.82 15.69
C ALA A 191 4.86 9.53 15.23
N PRO A 192 5.82 9.74 16.15
CA PRO A 192 7.13 10.24 15.76
C PRO A 192 7.83 9.24 14.83
N SER A 193 8.59 9.77 13.90
CA SER A 193 9.40 8.97 12.98
C SER A 193 10.80 9.55 12.92
N VAL A 194 11.80 8.70 13.08
CA VAL A 194 13.20 9.11 13.03
C VAL A 194 13.49 9.76 11.67
N GLY A 195 14.08 10.94 11.67
CA GLY A 195 14.39 11.69 10.46
C GLY A 195 13.16 12.08 9.62
N LEU A 196 11.95 12.04 10.18
CA LEU A 196 10.67 12.24 9.46
C LEU A 196 10.46 11.28 8.28
N MET A 197 11.13 10.14 8.26
CA MET A 197 11.12 9.17 7.16
C MET A 197 9.76 8.53 6.93
N GLN A 198 8.93 8.40 7.98
CA GLN A 198 7.63 7.73 7.93
C GLN A 198 7.69 6.39 7.16
N PRO A 199 8.51 5.43 7.62
CA PRO A 199 8.79 4.22 6.86
C PRO A 199 7.62 3.24 6.80
N LEU A 200 6.60 3.43 7.64
CA LEU A 200 5.48 2.52 7.76
C LEU A 200 4.52 2.63 6.58
N ARG A 201 4.09 1.48 6.08
CA ARG A 201 2.98 1.33 5.14
C ARG A 201 1.93 0.40 5.75
N VAL A 202 0.68 0.72 5.54
CA VAL A 202 -0.46 -0.08 6.01
C VAL A 202 -1.15 -0.70 4.81
N LEU A 203 -1.24 -2.02 4.81
CA LEU A 203 -1.98 -2.78 3.82
C LEU A 203 -3.22 -3.37 4.48
N ARG A 204 -4.40 -2.94 4.06
CA ARG A 204 -5.66 -3.48 4.54
C ARG A 204 -5.94 -4.79 3.80
N ILE A 205 -6.10 -5.89 4.53
CA ILE A 205 -6.34 -7.21 3.99
C ILE A 205 -7.84 -7.50 4.05
N THR A 206 -8.50 -7.37 2.90
CA THR A 206 -9.95 -7.56 2.78
C THR A 206 -10.33 -8.89 2.13
N ALA A 207 -9.45 -9.47 1.31
CA ALA A 207 -9.70 -10.71 0.58
C ALA A 207 -9.76 -11.91 1.55
N PRO A 208 -10.88 -12.66 1.63
CA PRO A 208 -11.02 -13.81 2.52
C PRO A 208 -9.93 -14.87 2.29
N ALA A 209 -9.64 -15.21 1.04
CA ALA A 209 -8.62 -16.19 0.68
C ALA A 209 -7.22 -15.80 1.20
N LEU A 210 -6.89 -14.49 1.25
CA LEU A 210 -5.61 -14.04 1.79
C LEU A 210 -5.61 -14.14 3.32
N ARG A 211 -6.72 -13.84 3.99
CA ARG A 211 -6.88 -14.07 5.43
C ARG A 211 -6.69 -15.54 5.81
N ASP A 212 -7.30 -16.45 5.04
CA ASP A 212 -7.17 -17.89 5.27
C ASP A 212 -5.72 -18.36 5.10
N ARG A 213 -5.02 -17.88 4.07
CA ARG A 213 -3.61 -18.18 3.87
C ARG A 213 -2.73 -17.68 5.02
N LEU A 214 -2.99 -16.46 5.51
CA LEU A 214 -2.27 -15.91 6.66
C LEU A 214 -2.54 -16.72 7.93
N ALA A 215 -3.80 -17.04 8.21
CA ALA A 215 -4.14 -17.86 9.36
C ALA A 215 -3.50 -19.25 9.29
N ALA A 216 -3.46 -19.87 8.10
CA ALA A 216 -2.76 -21.14 7.90
C ALA A 216 -1.25 -21.02 8.15
N ALA A 217 -0.62 -19.90 7.77
CA ALA A 217 0.80 -19.64 8.05
C ALA A 217 1.04 -19.48 9.56
N VAL A 218 0.16 -18.78 10.28
CA VAL A 218 0.22 -18.67 11.75
C VAL A 218 0.06 -20.04 12.40
N ASP A 219 -0.90 -20.85 11.96
CA ASP A 219 -1.13 -22.20 12.47
C ASP A 219 0.11 -23.09 12.26
N ALA A 220 0.74 -23.02 11.09
CA ALA A 220 1.96 -23.78 10.79
C ALA A 220 3.11 -23.36 11.70
N GLU A 221 3.30 -22.06 11.94
CA GLU A 221 4.34 -21.55 12.84
C GLU A 221 4.06 -21.93 14.30
N ARG A 222 2.81 -21.85 14.72
CA ARG A 222 2.37 -22.30 16.05
C ARG A 222 2.71 -23.76 16.28
N MET A 223 2.50 -24.63 15.29
CA MET A 223 2.86 -26.05 15.40
C MET A 223 4.37 -26.26 15.51
N ARG A 224 5.17 -25.53 14.71
CA ARG A 224 6.63 -25.56 14.80
C ARG A 224 7.13 -25.10 16.17
N THR A 225 6.60 -23.99 16.65
CA THR A 225 6.92 -23.47 18.00
C THR A 225 6.59 -24.49 19.09
N ALA A 226 5.40 -25.11 19.04
CA ALA A 226 4.98 -26.13 20.00
C ALA A 226 5.96 -27.32 20.04
N GLN A 227 6.40 -27.79 18.87
CA GLN A 227 7.39 -28.88 18.77
C GLN A 227 8.71 -28.50 19.46
N ALA A 228 9.17 -27.26 19.32
CA ALA A 228 10.37 -26.76 19.98
C ALA A 228 10.23 -26.62 21.51
N MET A 229 9.00 -26.48 22.04
CA MET A 229 8.74 -26.29 23.47
C MET A 229 8.75 -27.57 24.30
N GLY A 230 8.83 -28.75 23.67
CA GLY A 230 8.93 -30.03 24.37
C GLY A 230 7.74 -30.30 25.32
N SER A 231 7.98 -30.49 26.61
CA SER A 231 6.93 -30.80 27.60
C SER A 231 5.88 -29.69 27.78
N ARG A 232 6.17 -28.46 27.37
CA ARG A 232 5.24 -27.33 27.45
C ARG A 232 4.39 -27.14 26.19
N ALA A 233 4.53 -28.01 25.18
CA ALA A 233 3.81 -27.92 23.92
C ALA A 233 2.27 -27.86 24.11
N ALA A 234 1.74 -28.72 25.00
CA ALA A 234 0.29 -28.76 25.24
C ALA A 234 -0.23 -27.46 25.89
N GLU A 235 0.51 -26.88 26.82
CA GLU A 235 0.19 -25.60 27.46
C GLU A 235 0.16 -24.48 26.38
N PHE A 236 1.16 -24.41 25.51
CA PHE A 236 1.23 -23.43 24.44
C PHE A 236 0.10 -23.60 23.43
N LEU A 237 -0.21 -24.81 23.02
CA LEU A 237 -1.29 -25.11 22.07
C LEU A 237 -2.69 -24.81 22.62
N ALA A 238 -2.86 -24.76 23.95
CA ALA A 238 -4.10 -24.29 24.56
C ALA A 238 -4.33 -22.78 24.43
N LEU A 239 -3.27 -21.99 24.15
CA LEU A 239 -3.39 -20.54 23.99
C LEU A 239 -3.93 -20.18 22.60
N LYS A 240 -4.84 -19.22 22.54
CA LYS A 240 -5.22 -18.59 21.28
C LYS A 240 -4.20 -17.52 20.93
N VAL A 241 -3.45 -17.71 19.83
CA VAL A 241 -2.34 -16.83 19.43
C VAL A 241 -2.72 -15.80 18.36
N GLU A 242 -3.86 -15.97 17.71
CA GLU A 242 -4.31 -15.10 16.63
C GLU A 242 -5.85 -14.93 16.60
N GLY A 243 -6.32 -13.97 15.82
CA GLY A 243 -7.74 -13.72 15.54
C GLY A 243 -7.94 -13.27 14.09
N VAL A 244 -7.08 -13.73 13.19
CA VAL A 244 -7.00 -13.28 11.77
C VAL A 244 -8.32 -13.51 11.02
N ARG A 245 -9.00 -14.64 11.29
CA ARG A 245 -10.27 -14.98 10.61
C ARG A 245 -11.46 -14.20 11.16
N GLU A 246 -11.44 -13.86 12.45
CA GLU A 246 -12.60 -13.31 13.16
C GLU A 246 -12.59 -11.79 13.24
N CYS A 247 -11.39 -11.16 13.20
CA CYS A 247 -11.28 -9.71 13.37
C CYS A 247 -11.98 -8.93 12.25
N ALA A 248 -12.62 -7.84 12.63
CA ALA A 248 -13.30 -6.94 11.69
C ALA A 248 -12.31 -6.36 10.66
N GLU A 249 -11.15 -5.92 11.11
CA GLU A 249 -10.09 -5.36 10.27
C GLU A 249 -8.80 -6.16 10.45
N LEU A 250 -8.14 -6.46 9.34
CA LEU A 250 -6.81 -7.05 9.32
C LEU A 250 -5.88 -6.13 8.54
N TRP A 251 -4.85 -5.62 9.22
CA TRP A 251 -3.86 -4.74 8.64
C TRP A 251 -2.48 -5.36 8.69
N ALA A 252 -1.80 -5.43 7.56
CA ALA A 252 -0.39 -5.72 7.52
C ALA A 252 0.40 -4.41 7.59
N LEU A 253 1.26 -4.30 8.58
CA LEU A 253 2.17 -3.17 8.74
C LEU A 253 3.52 -3.57 8.17
N VAL A 254 3.94 -2.87 7.11
CA VAL A 254 5.18 -3.17 6.42
C VAL A 254 6.08 -1.94 6.40
N LEU A 255 7.38 -2.15 6.49
CA LEU A 255 8.35 -1.10 6.29
C LEU A 255 8.56 -0.88 4.79
N ALA A 256 8.55 0.37 4.36
CA ALA A 256 8.98 0.71 3.01
C ALA A 256 10.46 0.34 2.85
N PRO A 257 10.88 -0.07 1.64
CA PRO A 257 12.29 -0.19 1.34
C PRO A 257 13.02 1.12 1.65
N ASP A 258 14.28 1.01 2.07
CA ASP A 258 15.16 2.19 2.18
C ASP A 258 15.28 2.81 0.78
N ASP A 259 14.90 4.07 0.67
CA ASP A 259 14.96 4.83 -0.59
C ASP A 259 16.27 5.63 -0.71
N GLY A 260 17.21 5.40 0.20
CA GLY A 260 18.47 6.13 0.26
C GLY A 260 18.33 7.55 0.83
N THR A 261 17.16 7.91 1.39
CA THR A 261 16.99 9.19 2.07
C THR A 261 17.95 9.31 3.23
N LEU A 262 18.76 10.37 3.22
CA LEU A 262 19.76 10.67 4.24
C LEU A 262 19.24 11.78 5.16
N PHE A 263 19.44 11.61 6.45
CA PHE A 263 19.27 12.69 7.40
C PHE A 263 20.64 13.34 7.65
N GLY A 264 20.86 14.50 7.03
CA GLY A 264 22.16 15.15 7.03
C GLY A 264 23.18 14.36 6.20
N ARG A 265 24.33 14.01 6.78
CA ARG A 265 25.40 13.23 6.13
C ARG A 265 25.46 11.77 6.58
N ARG A 266 24.47 11.29 7.33
CA ARG A 266 24.45 9.93 7.91
C ARG A 266 23.26 9.15 7.39
N THR A 267 23.50 7.91 6.98
CA THR A 267 22.46 6.92 6.85
C THR A 267 21.93 6.57 8.23
N LEU A 268 20.60 6.39 8.34
CA LEU A 268 20.01 5.90 9.56
C LEU A 268 20.16 4.37 9.62
N ALA A 269 20.39 3.85 10.81
CA ALA A 269 20.38 2.41 11.04
C ALA A 269 18.97 1.84 10.76
N SER A 270 18.88 0.65 10.16
CA SER A 270 17.61 0.02 9.79
C SER A 270 16.68 -0.19 11.00
N GLU A 271 17.25 -0.37 12.20
CA GLU A 271 16.54 -0.51 13.47
C GLU A 271 15.69 0.72 13.80
N MET A 272 16.10 1.90 13.29
CA MET A 272 15.33 3.15 13.52
C MET A 272 13.98 3.13 12.80
N ALA A 273 13.89 2.44 11.67
CA ALA A 273 12.62 2.22 10.99
C ALA A 273 11.68 1.33 11.82
N TRP A 274 12.20 0.28 12.45
CA TRP A 274 11.44 -0.58 13.35
C TRP A 274 11.00 0.15 14.61
N CYS A 275 11.85 0.99 15.20
CA CYS A 275 11.48 1.84 16.33
C CYS A 275 10.33 2.79 15.97
N SER A 276 10.40 3.42 14.79
CA SER A 276 9.35 4.30 14.29
C SER A 276 8.03 3.55 14.07
N ALA A 277 8.10 2.33 13.53
CA ALA A 277 6.92 1.48 13.36
C ALA A 277 6.32 1.06 14.72
N GLY A 278 7.15 0.70 15.69
CA GLY A 278 6.70 0.37 17.05
C GLY A 278 5.97 1.51 17.73
N ALA A 279 6.46 2.76 17.59
CA ALA A 279 5.78 3.96 18.08
C ALA A 279 4.40 4.14 17.42
N ALA A 280 4.30 3.92 16.11
CA ALA A 280 3.05 4.02 15.37
C ALA A 280 2.04 2.93 15.81
N VAL A 281 2.49 1.71 16.03
CA VAL A 281 1.65 0.62 16.55
C VAL A 281 1.13 0.94 17.95
N GLN A 282 1.95 1.51 18.84
CA GLN A 282 1.51 1.90 20.16
C GLN A 282 0.42 2.98 20.10
N ASN A 283 0.58 4.00 19.23
CA ASN A 283 -0.46 5.01 19.02
C ASN A 283 -1.77 4.38 18.53
N LEU A 284 -1.69 3.47 17.55
CA LEU A 284 -2.85 2.73 17.06
C LEU A 284 -3.54 1.96 18.18
N TRP A 285 -2.77 1.33 19.06
CA TRP A 285 -3.30 0.54 20.18
C TRP A 285 -4.08 1.38 21.17
N LEU A 286 -3.54 2.54 21.52
CA LEU A 286 -4.22 3.49 22.41
C LEU A 286 -5.48 4.07 21.76
N ALA A 287 -5.40 4.44 20.49
CA ALA A 287 -6.55 4.94 19.72
C ALA A 287 -7.65 3.89 19.59
N ALA A 288 -7.31 2.64 19.27
CA ALA A 288 -8.27 1.54 19.22
C ALA A 288 -8.98 1.35 20.58
N ARG A 289 -8.21 1.39 21.67
CA ARG A 289 -8.79 1.26 23.02
C ARG A 289 -9.69 2.43 23.37
N ALA A 290 -9.38 3.65 22.95
CA ALA A 290 -10.23 4.82 23.13
C ALA A 290 -11.56 4.69 22.37
N GLU A 291 -11.56 4.03 21.21
CA GLU A 291 -12.75 3.69 20.41
C GLU A 291 -13.45 2.39 20.88
N HIS A 292 -13.13 1.88 22.08
CA HIS A 292 -13.65 0.61 22.64
C HIS A 292 -13.35 -0.62 21.78
N LEU A 293 -12.33 -0.55 20.94
CA LEU A 293 -11.88 -1.65 20.10
C LEU A 293 -10.71 -2.40 20.74
N GLY A 294 -10.68 -3.72 20.52
CA GLY A 294 -9.53 -4.56 20.84
C GLY A 294 -8.57 -4.62 19.65
N LEU A 295 -7.27 -4.57 19.92
CA LEU A 295 -6.22 -4.78 18.93
C LEU A 295 -5.34 -5.93 19.36
N GLY A 296 -5.01 -6.83 18.43
CA GLY A 296 -4.03 -7.89 18.59
C GLY A 296 -2.88 -7.69 17.61
N TRP A 297 -1.66 -7.89 18.09
CA TRP A 297 -0.46 -7.86 17.26
C TRP A 297 0.06 -9.30 17.06
N VAL A 298 0.06 -9.76 15.83
CA VAL A 298 0.64 -11.04 15.42
C VAL A 298 1.95 -10.76 14.70
N SER A 299 3.04 -11.32 15.21
CA SER A 299 4.36 -11.35 14.57
C SER A 299 4.68 -12.81 14.22
N LEU A 300 5.03 -13.07 12.98
CA LEU A 300 5.40 -14.40 12.47
C LEU A 300 6.92 -14.53 12.36
#